data_625e1f6f6130fa277db58caa3b6864c1
#
_entry.id   625e1f6f6130fa277db58caa3b6864c1
#
_cell.length_a   1.000
_cell.length_b   1.000
_cell.length_c   1.000
_cell.angle_alpha   90.00
_cell.angle_beta   90.00
_cell.angle_gamma   90.00
#
_symmetry.space_group_name_H-M   'P 1'
#
loop_
_entity.id
_entity.type
_entity.pdbx_description
1 polymer ?
#
loop_
_entity_poly.entity_id
_entity_poly.type
_entity_poly.pdbx_seq_one_letter_code
_entity_poly.pdbx_strand_id
1 'polypeptide(L)'
;SRMKYPIGIQSFEKIRLGEYTYVDKTALIHQLVNTSNYYFLSRPRRFGKSLLISTLEAYFNGQQELFKGLEIEQLEKEWTKYPVLHLDLNTSKYDEKNSLINVLNDTLCQWENIYGTVPSEVNPELRFKGIIRRAYEQTGQRVVILVDEYDKPMLQAIGDEELQNEYRNTLKAFYSVMKTQDRYIRFGFLTGVTKFGKVSVFSDLNNLIDLSMDRQFQTLCGMTDKEIHTYFEEPLHQIAENYGITYDEVCLRLKERYDGYRFRQNGTNLYNPFSLLNTFRSLEFGSYWFETGTPTYLVKLL
;
A
#
# COMPACT_ATOMS: atom_id res chain seq x y z
N SER A 1 -5.55 -29.55 -7.13
CA SER A 1 -6.11 -28.59 -6.15
C SER A 1 -6.56 -27.31 -6.84
N ARG A 2 -7.67 -26.76 -6.38
CA ARG A 2 -8.21 -25.50 -6.92
C ARG A 2 -7.38 -24.33 -6.47
N MET A 3 -7.09 -23.42 -7.40
CA MET A 3 -6.49 -22.12 -7.06
C MET A 3 -7.48 -21.32 -6.21
N LYS A 4 -6.95 -20.64 -5.19
CA LYS A 4 -7.72 -19.75 -4.33
C LYS A 4 -7.30 -18.32 -4.64
N TYR A 5 -8.23 -17.51 -5.09
CA TYR A 5 -7.95 -16.13 -5.45
C TYR A 5 -8.23 -15.19 -4.27
N PRO A 6 -7.27 -14.34 -3.88
CA PRO A 6 -7.43 -13.48 -2.70
C PRO A 6 -8.24 -12.21 -3.02
N ILE A 7 -9.47 -12.38 -3.50
CA ILE A 7 -10.33 -11.26 -3.88
C ILE A 7 -10.72 -10.47 -2.63
N GLY A 8 -10.34 -9.19 -2.61
CA GLY A 8 -10.62 -8.31 -1.48
C GLY A 8 -9.79 -8.59 -0.23
N ILE A 9 -8.84 -9.52 -0.27
CA ILE A 9 -7.97 -9.82 0.87
C ILE A 9 -6.74 -8.93 0.78
N GLN A 10 -6.52 -8.11 1.81
CA GLN A 10 -5.42 -7.16 1.88
C GLN A 10 -4.34 -7.56 2.88
N SER A 11 -4.55 -8.66 3.63
CA SER A 11 -3.61 -9.17 4.60
C SER A 11 -2.69 -10.21 3.96
N PHE A 12 -1.39 -9.92 3.95
CA PHE A 12 -0.37 -10.86 3.46
C PHE A 12 -0.37 -12.15 4.29
N GLU A 13 -0.46 -12.02 5.62
CA GLU A 13 -0.54 -13.17 6.51
C GLU A 13 -1.72 -14.07 6.16
N LYS A 14 -2.89 -13.48 5.97
CA LYS A 14 -4.10 -14.23 5.62
C LYS A 14 -3.96 -14.96 4.28
N ILE A 15 -3.33 -14.31 3.31
CA ILE A 15 -3.05 -14.92 1.99
C ILE A 15 -2.13 -16.13 2.15
N ARG A 16 -1.06 -15.98 2.91
CA ARG A 16 -0.06 -17.04 3.04
C ARG A 16 -0.58 -18.21 3.89
N LEU A 17 -1.19 -17.92 5.02
CA LEU A 17 -1.74 -18.97 5.90
C LEU A 17 -2.95 -19.68 5.25
N GLY A 18 -3.73 -18.95 4.46
CA GLY A 18 -4.88 -19.51 3.75
C GLY A 18 -4.54 -20.19 2.43
N GLU A 19 -3.27 -20.22 2.04
CA GLU A 19 -2.81 -20.82 0.79
C GLU A 19 -3.49 -20.23 -0.46
N TYR A 20 -3.75 -18.92 -0.42
CA TYR A 20 -4.22 -18.19 -1.59
C TYR A 20 -3.08 -17.97 -2.58
N THR A 21 -3.43 -17.80 -3.85
CA THR A 21 -2.45 -17.44 -4.88
C THR A 21 -1.86 -16.06 -4.56
N TYR A 22 -0.55 -15.98 -4.45
CA TYR A 22 0.18 -14.73 -4.26
C TYR A 22 1.09 -14.48 -5.45
N VAL A 23 0.89 -13.36 -6.12
CA VAL A 23 1.80 -12.90 -7.19
C VAL A 23 3.03 -12.30 -6.52
N ASP A 24 4.15 -13.00 -6.61
CA ASP A 24 5.34 -12.71 -5.82
C ASP A 24 6.03 -11.40 -6.22
N LYS A 25 5.97 -10.42 -5.34
CA LYS A 25 6.64 -9.12 -5.45
C LYS A 25 7.84 -9.00 -4.52
N THR A 26 8.21 -10.09 -3.83
CA THR A 26 9.15 -10.00 -2.70
C THR A 26 10.59 -9.70 -3.10
N ALA A 27 11.01 -10.04 -4.31
CA ALA A 27 12.34 -9.64 -4.79
C ALA A 27 12.43 -8.11 -4.91
N LEU A 28 11.40 -7.48 -5.44
CA LEU A 28 11.33 -6.01 -5.52
C LEU A 28 11.24 -5.38 -4.13
N ILE A 29 10.51 -5.99 -3.22
CA ILE A 29 10.41 -5.51 -1.84
C ILE A 29 11.78 -5.54 -1.17
N HIS A 30 12.53 -6.62 -1.32
CA HIS A 30 13.88 -6.73 -0.77
C HIS A 30 14.80 -5.62 -1.33
N GLN A 31 14.72 -5.38 -2.63
CA GLN A 31 15.47 -4.31 -3.28
C GLN A 31 15.06 -2.93 -2.75
N LEU A 32 13.75 -2.69 -2.60
CA LEU A 32 13.20 -1.45 -2.09
C LEU A 32 13.72 -1.10 -0.71
N VAL A 33 13.64 -2.03 0.23
CA VAL A 33 14.03 -1.78 1.63
C VAL A 33 15.53 -1.62 1.81
N ASN A 34 16.34 -2.07 0.84
CA ASN A 34 17.78 -1.95 0.86
C ASN A 34 18.31 -0.79 0.00
N THR A 35 17.46 -0.06 -0.70
CA THR A 35 17.87 1.03 -1.59
C THR A 35 17.77 2.40 -0.91
N SER A 36 16.66 2.68 -0.22
CA SER A 36 16.48 3.94 0.49
C SER A 36 15.56 3.77 1.69
N ASN A 37 15.30 4.85 2.42
CA ASN A 37 14.57 4.81 3.68
C ASN A 37 13.13 5.31 3.59
N TYR A 38 12.82 6.25 2.68
CA TYR A 38 11.49 6.88 2.64
C TYR A 38 10.92 6.84 1.24
N TYR A 39 9.72 6.31 1.12
CA TYR A 39 9.05 6.13 -0.16
C TYR A 39 7.59 6.59 -0.12
N PHE A 40 7.15 7.08 -1.25
CA PHE A 40 5.75 7.41 -1.50
C PHE A 40 5.28 6.68 -2.76
N LEU A 41 4.05 6.13 -2.72
CA LEU A 41 3.45 5.47 -3.88
C LEU A 41 1.97 5.87 -4.00
N SER A 42 1.59 6.41 -5.15
CA SER A 42 0.17 6.58 -5.49
C SER A 42 -0.23 5.57 -6.57
N ARG A 43 -1.36 4.92 -6.34
CA ARG A 43 -2.00 3.98 -7.28
C ARG A 43 -3.51 4.03 -7.08
N PRO A 44 -4.30 3.71 -8.11
CA PRO A 44 -5.76 3.65 -7.96
C PRO A 44 -6.20 2.67 -6.88
N ARG A 45 -7.46 2.79 -6.47
CA ARG A 45 -8.06 1.89 -5.49
C ARG A 45 -8.02 0.45 -5.99
N ARG A 46 -7.89 -0.50 -5.05
CA ARG A 46 -7.88 -1.95 -5.30
C ARG A 46 -6.74 -2.39 -6.20
N PHE A 47 -5.67 -1.61 -6.22
CA PHE A 47 -4.48 -1.88 -7.03
C PHE A 47 -3.40 -2.66 -6.27
N GLY A 48 -3.64 -3.00 -5.01
CA GLY A 48 -2.71 -3.78 -4.21
C GLY A 48 -1.85 -2.99 -3.24
N LYS A 49 -2.13 -1.70 -3.01
CA LYS A 49 -1.36 -0.87 -2.07
C LYS A 49 -1.43 -1.38 -0.63
N SER A 50 -2.62 -1.73 -0.15
CA SER A 50 -2.79 -2.21 1.21
C SER A 50 -2.14 -3.58 1.41
N LEU A 51 -2.16 -4.44 0.40
CA LEU A 51 -1.44 -5.71 0.44
C LEU A 51 0.07 -5.47 0.51
N LEU A 52 0.59 -4.51 -0.24
CA LEU A 52 2.00 -4.13 -0.17
C LEU A 52 2.38 -3.65 1.22
N ILE A 53 1.58 -2.78 1.84
CA ILE A 53 1.78 -2.31 3.21
C ILE A 53 1.78 -3.51 4.18
N SER A 54 0.83 -4.42 4.04
CA SER A 54 0.74 -5.63 4.87
C SER A 54 1.97 -6.53 4.70
N THR A 55 2.48 -6.65 3.49
CA THR A 55 3.68 -7.45 3.19
C THR A 55 4.92 -6.82 3.82
N LEU A 56 5.06 -5.50 3.73
CA LEU A 56 6.14 -4.76 4.38
C LEU A 56 6.09 -4.90 5.90
N GLU A 57 4.88 -4.86 6.47
CA GLU A 57 4.69 -5.06 7.92
C GLU A 57 5.17 -6.45 8.35
N ALA A 58 4.76 -7.50 7.63
CA ALA A 58 5.21 -8.87 7.90
C ALA A 58 6.73 -9.01 7.77
N TYR A 59 7.32 -8.39 6.75
CA TYR A 59 8.76 -8.39 6.54
C TYR A 59 9.50 -7.75 7.73
N PHE A 60 9.08 -6.55 8.13
CA PHE A 60 9.73 -5.83 9.22
C PHE A 60 9.39 -6.37 10.62
N ASN A 61 8.33 -7.16 10.73
CA ASN A 61 8.06 -7.94 11.94
C ASN A 61 8.92 -9.21 12.04
N GLY A 62 9.74 -9.48 11.03
CA GLY A 62 10.60 -10.66 11.01
C GLY A 62 9.85 -11.98 10.85
N GLN A 63 8.66 -11.95 10.27
CA GLN A 63 7.81 -13.15 10.12
C GLN A 63 8.28 -14.03 8.95
N GLN A 64 9.47 -14.55 9.06
CA GLN A 64 10.14 -15.35 8.02
C GLN A 64 9.26 -16.48 7.48
N GLU A 65 8.47 -17.12 8.32
CA GLU A 65 7.62 -18.25 7.97
C GLU A 65 6.57 -17.91 6.90
N LEU A 66 6.14 -16.65 6.81
CA LEU A 66 5.17 -16.21 5.81
C LEU A 66 5.78 -16.07 4.43
N PHE A 67 7.10 -15.99 4.35
CA PHE A 67 7.83 -15.79 3.09
C PHE A 67 8.43 -17.07 2.50
N LYS A 68 8.15 -18.20 3.12
CA LYS A 68 8.66 -19.50 2.67
C LYS A 68 8.20 -19.80 1.25
N GLY A 69 9.14 -20.17 0.38
CA GLY A 69 8.87 -20.47 -1.01
C GLY A 69 8.82 -19.26 -1.94
N LEU A 70 8.94 -18.05 -1.40
CA LEU A 70 8.98 -16.82 -2.20
C LEU A 70 10.43 -16.42 -2.51
N GLU A 71 10.62 -15.57 -3.53
CA GLU A 71 11.96 -15.18 -3.98
C GLU A 71 12.82 -14.57 -2.88
N ILE A 72 12.23 -13.81 -1.96
CA ILE A 72 12.95 -13.16 -0.85
C ILE A 72 13.62 -14.17 0.09
N GLU A 73 13.14 -15.40 0.15
CA GLU A 73 13.73 -16.44 1.00
C GLU A 73 15.21 -16.66 0.68
N GLN A 74 15.58 -16.53 -0.60
CA GLN A 74 16.97 -16.68 -1.06
C GLN A 74 17.81 -15.41 -0.88
N LEU A 75 17.17 -14.28 -0.65
CA LEU A 75 17.82 -12.96 -0.63
C LEU A 75 18.03 -12.44 0.78
N GLU A 76 17.04 -12.61 1.68
CA GLU A 76 17.09 -12.11 3.05
C GLU A 76 17.69 -13.16 3.97
N LYS A 77 18.69 -12.77 4.75
CA LYS A 77 19.41 -13.68 5.62
C LYS A 77 19.19 -13.44 7.12
N GLU A 78 18.77 -12.23 7.49
CA GLU A 78 18.74 -11.84 8.90
C GLU A 78 17.34 -11.86 9.53
N TRP A 79 16.31 -11.48 8.79
CA TRP A 79 14.92 -11.44 9.29
C TRP A 79 14.78 -10.72 10.64
N THR A 80 15.40 -9.55 10.73
CA THR A 80 15.36 -8.73 11.93
C THR A 80 13.94 -8.24 12.22
N LYS A 81 13.53 -8.28 13.49
CA LYS A 81 12.25 -7.72 13.91
C LYS A 81 12.42 -6.26 14.32
N TYR A 82 11.65 -5.38 13.69
CA TYR A 82 11.61 -3.94 13.99
C TYR A 82 10.27 -3.57 14.62
N PRO A 83 10.21 -2.50 15.44
CA PRO A 83 8.92 -1.94 15.84
C PRO A 83 8.25 -1.29 14.63
N VAL A 84 7.03 -1.71 14.32
CA VAL A 84 6.27 -1.20 13.18
C VAL A 84 5.09 -0.38 13.67
N LEU A 85 5.02 0.87 13.23
CA LEU A 85 3.90 1.78 13.48
C LEU A 85 3.11 1.93 12.19
N HIS A 86 1.91 1.33 12.16
CA HIS A 86 1.05 1.34 10.98
C HIS A 86 -0.14 2.28 11.21
N LEU A 87 -0.24 3.33 10.40
CA LEU A 87 -1.36 4.27 10.39
C LEU A 87 -2.22 4.00 9.16
N ASP A 88 -3.45 3.55 9.36
CA ASP A 88 -4.43 3.35 8.30
C ASP A 88 -5.47 4.46 8.33
N LEU A 89 -5.40 5.38 7.36
CA LEU A 89 -6.36 6.48 7.25
C LEU A 89 -7.59 6.10 6.43
N ASN A 90 -7.68 4.85 5.98
CA ASN A 90 -8.81 4.37 5.17
C ASN A 90 -9.99 3.86 6.03
N THR A 91 -9.90 3.92 7.35
CA THR A 91 -10.83 3.26 8.27
C THR A 91 -12.04 4.09 8.69
N SER A 92 -12.09 5.39 8.35
CA SER A 92 -13.11 6.31 8.85
C SER A 92 -13.69 7.20 7.77
N LYS A 93 -14.78 7.87 8.14
CA LYS A 93 -15.38 8.94 7.35
C LYS A 93 -14.87 10.28 7.86
N TYR A 94 -14.42 11.13 6.94
CA TYR A 94 -13.84 12.43 7.26
C TYR A 94 -14.77 13.55 6.81
N ASP A 95 -15.75 13.90 7.65
CA ASP A 95 -16.77 14.91 7.35
C ASP A 95 -16.86 16.03 8.39
N GLU A 96 -16.13 15.92 9.48
CA GLU A 96 -16.11 16.89 10.55
C GLU A 96 -14.69 17.27 10.95
N LYS A 97 -14.55 18.41 11.64
CA LYS A 97 -13.26 18.91 12.11
C LYS A 97 -12.49 17.89 12.92
N ASN A 98 -13.17 17.19 13.82
CA ASN A 98 -12.55 16.24 14.74
C ASN A 98 -12.36 14.84 14.16
N SER A 99 -12.86 14.56 12.95
CA SER A 99 -12.80 13.20 12.38
C SER A 99 -11.37 12.70 12.25
N LEU A 100 -10.47 13.50 11.70
CA LEU A 100 -9.07 13.11 11.53
C LEU A 100 -8.36 12.99 12.88
N ILE A 101 -8.55 13.95 13.78
CA ILE A 101 -7.95 13.92 15.13
C ILE A 101 -8.38 12.65 15.87
N ASN A 102 -9.66 12.25 15.75
CA ASN A 102 -10.15 11.05 16.40
C ASN A 102 -9.45 9.79 15.88
N VAL A 103 -9.21 9.70 14.58
CA VAL A 103 -8.47 8.57 13.98
C VAL A 103 -7.02 8.55 14.47
N LEU A 104 -6.36 9.71 14.47
CA LEU A 104 -5.00 9.82 14.98
C LEU A 104 -4.91 9.44 16.46
N ASN A 105 -5.84 9.93 17.28
CA ASN A 105 -5.88 9.60 18.70
C ASN A 105 -6.06 8.11 18.94
N ASP A 106 -6.96 7.46 18.21
CA ASP A 106 -7.18 6.03 18.31
C ASP A 106 -5.91 5.23 18.01
N THR A 107 -5.25 5.58 16.91
CA THR A 107 -3.99 4.93 16.51
C THR A 107 -2.88 5.19 17.53
N LEU A 108 -2.72 6.43 17.97
CA LEU A 108 -1.72 6.79 18.98
C LEU A 108 -1.95 6.05 20.30
N CYS A 109 -3.20 5.89 20.72
CA CYS A 109 -3.54 5.13 21.92
C CYS A 109 -3.10 3.67 21.79
N GLN A 110 -3.31 3.05 20.65
CA GLN A 110 -2.87 1.68 20.39
C GLN A 110 -1.34 1.56 20.52
N TRP A 111 -0.61 2.49 19.94
CA TRP A 111 0.86 2.51 20.05
C TRP A 111 1.33 2.80 21.47
N GLU A 112 0.65 3.69 22.17
CA GLU A 112 0.96 4.00 23.57
C GLU A 112 0.70 2.83 24.50
N ASN A 113 -0.27 1.99 24.21
CA ASN A 113 -0.50 0.75 24.96
C ASN A 113 0.71 -0.19 24.92
N ILE A 114 1.50 -0.12 23.84
CA ILE A 114 2.69 -0.94 23.68
C ILE A 114 3.93 -0.24 24.25
N TYR A 115 4.12 1.05 23.92
CA TYR A 115 5.38 1.77 24.18
C TYR A 115 5.29 2.79 25.29
N GLY A 116 4.10 3.04 25.83
CA GLY A 116 3.90 3.99 26.91
C GLY A 116 3.63 5.41 26.46
N THR A 117 3.37 6.28 27.43
CA THR A 117 3.13 7.71 27.24
C THR A 117 3.68 8.47 28.43
N VAL A 118 3.85 9.81 28.28
CA VAL A 118 4.23 10.70 29.37
C VAL A 118 3.30 11.93 29.36
N PRO A 119 3.05 12.56 30.54
CA PRO A 119 2.09 13.66 30.64
C PRO A 119 2.37 14.88 29.77
N SER A 120 3.65 15.13 29.43
CA SER A 120 4.03 16.27 28.58
C SER A 120 3.65 16.10 27.11
N GLU A 121 3.26 14.90 26.68
CA GLU A 121 2.84 14.61 25.31
C GLU A 121 1.37 15.00 25.12
N VAL A 122 1.14 16.31 24.98
CA VAL A 122 -0.20 16.92 25.04
C VAL A 122 -0.90 17.04 23.69
N ASN A 123 -0.23 16.69 22.58
CA ASN A 123 -0.82 16.75 21.25
C ASN A 123 -0.32 15.59 20.38
N PRO A 124 -0.92 15.35 19.20
CA PRO A 124 -0.54 14.21 18.35
C PRO A 124 0.92 14.18 17.95
N GLU A 125 1.52 15.34 17.64
CA GLU A 125 2.92 15.40 17.21
C GLU A 125 3.87 15.00 18.34
N LEU A 126 3.65 15.50 19.54
CA LEU A 126 4.47 15.15 20.70
C LEU A 126 4.28 13.70 21.10
N ARG A 127 3.06 13.18 21.00
CA ARG A 127 2.78 11.77 21.27
C ARG A 127 3.50 10.87 20.29
N PHE A 128 3.43 11.17 19.00
CA PHE A 128 4.09 10.41 17.94
C PHE A 128 5.61 10.42 18.13
N LYS A 129 6.17 11.59 18.40
CA LYS A 129 7.59 11.75 18.69
C LYS A 129 8.04 10.87 19.87
N GLY A 130 7.29 10.89 20.96
CA GLY A 130 7.61 10.11 22.15
C GLY A 130 7.51 8.60 21.93
N ILE A 131 6.49 8.16 21.18
CA ILE A 131 6.31 6.76 20.80
C ILE A 131 7.49 6.26 19.98
N ILE A 132 7.91 7.01 18.97
CA ILE A 132 9.07 6.64 18.13
C ILE A 132 10.31 6.44 18.98
N ARG A 133 10.62 7.38 19.85
CA ARG A 133 11.80 7.30 20.70
C ARG A 133 11.73 6.12 21.67
N ARG A 134 10.61 5.93 22.36
CA ARG A 134 10.44 4.82 23.29
C ARG A 134 10.46 3.46 22.61
N ALA A 135 9.86 3.35 21.43
CA ALA A 135 9.93 2.12 20.65
C ALA A 135 11.37 1.76 20.31
N TYR A 136 12.17 2.73 19.90
CA TYR A 136 13.59 2.53 19.65
C TYR A 136 14.33 2.12 20.95
N GLU A 137 14.12 2.84 22.04
CA GLU A 137 14.81 2.58 23.30
C GLU A 137 14.47 1.21 23.87
N GLN A 138 13.21 0.78 23.77
CA GLN A 138 12.74 -0.49 24.33
C GLN A 138 13.15 -1.69 23.49
N THR A 139 13.23 -1.55 22.17
CA THR A 139 13.52 -2.67 21.26
C THR A 139 14.99 -2.74 20.83
N GLY A 140 15.72 -1.63 20.95
CA GLY A 140 17.06 -1.51 20.39
C GLY A 140 17.08 -1.43 18.86
N GLN A 141 15.93 -1.35 18.22
CA GLN A 141 15.79 -1.30 16.76
C GLN A 141 15.08 -0.01 16.35
N ARG A 142 15.50 0.54 15.19
CA ARG A 142 14.85 1.70 14.62
C ARG A 142 13.43 1.39 14.15
N VAL A 143 12.58 2.40 14.13
CA VAL A 143 11.16 2.27 13.91
C VAL A 143 10.82 2.25 12.42
N VAL A 144 9.86 1.43 12.04
CA VAL A 144 9.28 1.41 10.70
C VAL A 144 7.91 2.09 10.75
N ILE A 145 7.67 3.01 9.82
CA ILE A 145 6.41 3.77 9.74
C ILE A 145 5.74 3.47 8.41
N LEU A 146 4.52 2.94 8.47
CA LEU A 146 3.72 2.60 7.30
C LEU A 146 2.41 3.39 7.37
N VAL A 147 2.10 4.14 6.29
CA VAL A 147 0.87 4.94 6.21
C VAL A 147 0.09 4.54 4.98
N ASP A 148 -1.15 4.09 5.18
CA ASP A 148 -2.04 3.71 4.10
C ASP A 148 -3.09 4.80 3.87
N GLU A 149 -3.26 5.22 2.60
CA GLU A 149 -4.25 6.20 2.15
C GLU A 149 -4.09 7.58 2.84
N TYR A 150 -2.90 8.18 2.75
CA TYR A 150 -2.60 9.49 3.35
C TYR A 150 -3.58 10.58 2.93
N ASP A 151 -4.11 10.50 1.72
CA ASP A 151 -4.91 11.55 1.09
C ASP A 151 -6.41 11.42 1.33
N LYS A 152 -6.88 10.32 1.90
CA LYS A 152 -8.31 10.09 2.10
C LYS A 152 -9.02 11.22 2.86
N PRO A 153 -8.47 11.74 3.99
CA PRO A 153 -9.13 12.85 4.69
C PRO A 153 -9.30 14.08 3.79
N MET A 154 -8.24 14.46 3.07
CA MET A 154 -8.28 15.65 2.20
C MET A 154 -9.20 15.46 1.01
N LEU A 155 -9.25 14.25 0.44
CA LEU A 155 -10.14 13.94 -0.68
C LEU A 155 -11.62 14.01 -0.27
N GLN A 156 -11.96 13.53 0.93
CA GLN A 156 -13.32 13.60 1.43
C GLN A 156 -13.75 15.02 1.81
N ALA A 157 -12.79 15.92 2.02
CA ALA A 157 -13.04 17.32 2.32
C ALA A 157 -13.04 18.22 1.07
N ILE A 158 -12.96 17.64 -0.13
CA ILE A 158 -13.05 18.41 -1.38
C ILE A 158 -14.42 19.13 -1.42
N GLY A 159 -14.39 20.44 -1.65
CA GLY A 159 -15.59 21.29 -1.62
C GLY A 159 -15.79 22.03 -0.30
N ASP A 160 -15.07 21.66 0.75
CA ASP A 160 -15.02 22.36 2.04
C ASP A 160 -13.58 22.82 2.27
N GLU A 161 -13.28 24.04 1.83
CA GLU A 161 -11.92 24.57 1.86
C GLU A 161 -11.35 24.70 3.27
N GLU A 162 -12.18 25.13 4.23
CA GLU A 162 -11.77 25.28 5.63
C GLU A 162 -11.40 23.93 6.25
N LEU A 163 -12.24 22.91 6.05
CA LEU A 163 -12.00 21.57 6.55
C LEU A 163 -10.76 20.95 5.90
N GLN A 164 -10.62 21.13 4.58
CA GLN A 164 -9.48 20.60 3.84
C GLN A 164 -8.16 21.22 4.32
N ASN A 165 -8.14 22.53 4.57
CA ASN A 165 -6.96 23.21 5.09
C ASN A 165 -6.61 22.73 6.49
N GLU A 166 -7.60 22.48 7.33
CA GLU A 166 -7.38 21.95 8.67
C GLU A 166 -6.78 20.55 8.64
N TYR A 167 -7.31 19.66 7.82
CA TYR A 167 -6.76 18.31 7.64
C TYR A 167 -5.33 18.37 7.11
N ARG A 168 -5.08 19.23 6.12
CA ARG A 168 -3.73 19.42 5.56
C ARG A 168 -2.74 19.85 6.64
N ASN A 169 -3.11 20.83 7.48
CA ASN A 169 -2.26 21.33 8.54
C ASN A 169 -2.00 20.27 9.61
N THR A 170 -3.01 19.52 9.98
CA THR A 170 -2.90 18.42 10.94
C THR A 170 -1.95 17.35 10.45
N LEU A 171 -2.10 16.91 9.20
CA LEU A 171 -1.25 15.88 8.59
C LEU A 171 0.19 16.38 8.43
N LYS A 172 0.36 17.64 8.00
CA LYS A 172 1.70 18.23 7.85
C LYS A 172 2.45 18.22 9.18
N ALA A 173 1.81 18.67 10.25
CA ALA A 173 2.40 18.68 11.59
C ALA A 173 2.76 17.25 12.03
N PHE A 174 1.86 16.31 11.81
CA PHE A 174 2.06 14.92 12.19
C PHE A 174 3.25 14.29 11.43
N TYR A 175 3.29 14.41 10.11
CA TYR A 175 4.37 13.81 9.31
C TYR A 175 5.71 14.51 9.48
N SER A 176 5.74 15.79 9.90
CA SER A 176 7.00 16.51 10.15
C SER A 176 7.84 15.85 11.25
N VAL A 177 7.19 15.09 12.14
CA VAL A 177 7.88 14.34 13.19
C VAL A 177 8.85 13.32 12.62
N MET A 178 8.56 12.76 11.46
CA MET A 178 9.45 11.80 10.79
C MET A 178 10.80 12.43 10.44
N LYS A 179 10.81 13.71 10.09
CA LYS A 179 12.07 14.43 9.84
C LYS A 179 12.87 14.63 11.12
N THR A 180 12.22 15.12 12.18
CA THR A 180 12.92 15.40 13.44
C THR A 180 13.38 14.14 14.16
N GLN A 181 12.71 13.01 13.93
CA GLN A 181 13.03 11.72 14.53
C GLN A 181 13.74 10.76 13.56
N ASP A 182 14.26 11.27 12.46
CA ASP A 182 14.89 10.46 11.40
C ASP A 182 15.94 9.47 11.93
N ARG A 183 16.74 9.87 12.91
CA ARG A 183 17.77 8.99 13.50
C ARG A 183 17.21 7.71 14.12
N TYR A 184 15.93 7.71 14.49
CA TYR A 184 15.26 6.55 15.10
C TYR A 184 14.40 5.77 14.09
N ILE A 185 14.39 6.18 12.82
CA ILE A 185 13.55 5.58 11.79
C ILE A 185 14.38 4.74 10.83
N ARG A 186 14.00 3.47 10.69
CA ARG A 186 14.61 2.53 9.74
C ARG A 186 14.04 2.70 8.34
N PHE A 187 12.72 2.92 8.23
CA PHE A 187 12.01 2.89 6.97
C PHE A 187 10.64 3.58 7.11
N GLY A 188 10.24 4.30 6.08
CA GLY A 188 8.92 4.90 5.99
C GLY A 188 8.32 4.67 4.60
N PHE A 189 7.07 4.21 4.56
CA PHE A 189 6.36 3.97 3.30
C PHE A 189 4.94 4.53 3.40
N LEU A 190 4.62 5.46 2.48
CA LEU A 190 3.35 6.19 2.51
C LEU A 190 2.64 5.98 1.18
N THR A 191 1.36 5.60 1.24
CA THR A 191 0.56 5.38 0.04
C THR A 191 -0.61 6.34 -0.05
N GLY A 192 -1.10 6.54 -1.28
CA GLY A 192 -2.30 7.28 -1.56
C GLY A 192 -2.95 6.86 -2.87
N VAL A 193 -4.19 7.31 -3.07
CA VAL A 193 -4.87 7.17 -4.36
C VAL A 193 -4.36 8.21 -5.34
N THR A 194 -4.00 9.38 -4.82
CA THR A 194 -3.58 10.55 -5.59
C THR A 194 -2.31 11.16 -5.01
N LYS A 195 -1.85 12.24 -5.64
CA LYS A 195 -0.78 13.10 -5.09
C LYS A 195 -1.34 14.41 -4.51
N PHE A 196 -2.64 14.46 -4.29
CA PHE A 196 -3.32 15.64 -3.78
C PHE A 196 -2.79 16.05 -2.40
N GLY A 197 -2.33 17.29 -2.30
CA GLY A 197 -1.75 17.81 -1.06
C GLY A 197 -0.39 17.24 -0.68
N LYS A 198 0.18 16.33 -1.48
CA LYS A 198 1.45 15.65 -1.19
C LYS A 198 2.60 16.63 -0.92
N VAL A 199 2.77 17.63 -1.79
CA VAL A 199 3.85 18.61 -1.65
C VAL A 199 3.73 19.38 -0.33
N SER A 200 2.51 19.73 0.07
CA SER A 200 2.27 20.46 1.32
C SER A 200 2.51 19.58 2.56
N VAL A 201 1.89 18.40 2.63
CA VAL A 201 1.94 17.57 3.85
C VAL A 201 3.30 16.91 4.08
N PHE A 202 4.05 16.66 3.01
CA PHE A 202 5.39 16.04 3.11
C PHE A 202 6.54 17.02 2.83
N SER A 203 6.27 18.34 2.92
CA SER A 203 7.28 19.36 2.60
C SER A 203 8.55 19.26 3.44
N ASP A 204 8.46 18.70 4.64
CA ASP A 204 9.62 18.54 5.53
C ASP A 204 10.40 17.24 5.27
N LEU A 205 9.86 16.32 4.46
CA LEU A 205 10.55 15.07 4.08
C LEU A 205 11.26 15.24 2.74
N ASN A 206 12.45 15.85 2.77
CA ASN A 206 13.21 16.17 1.56
C ASN A 206 13.76 14.93 0.83
N ASN A 207 13.89 13.81 1.52
CA ASN A 207 14.43 12.57 1.00
C ASN A 207 13.35 11.53 0.65
N LEU A 208 12.10 11.96 0.56
CA LEU A 208 10.98 11.10 0.18
C LEU A 208 11.05 10.80 -1.32
N ILE A 209 11.18 9.53 -1.67
CA ILE A 209 11.23 9.07 -3.06
C ILE A 209 9.82 8.73 -3.54
N ASP A 210 9.37 9.41 -4.59
CA ASP A 210 8.08 9.13 -5.22
C ASP A 210 8.23 7.97 -6.21
N LEU A 211 7.66 6.83 -5.90
CA LEU A 211 7.72 5.62 -6.72
C LEU A 211 6.65 5.57 -7.80
N SER A 212 5.72 6.53 -7.82
CA SER A 212 4.52 6.46 -8.67
C SER A 212 4.87 6.32 -10.16
N MET A 213 5.98 6.92 -10.59
CA MET A 213 6.47 6.86 -11.97
C MET A 213 7.90 6.33 -12.04
N ASP A 214 8.36 5.63 -11.00
CA ASP A 214 9.70 5.12 -10.91
C ASP A 214 9.89 3.92 -11.84
N ARG A 215 10.97 3.93 -12.63
CA ARG A 215 11.26 2.88 -13.59
C ARG A 215 11.52 1.53 -12.92
N GLN A 216 12.22 1.54 -11.80
CA GLN A 216 12.67 0.32 -11.13
C GLN A 216 11.55 -0.39 -10.38
N PHE A 217 10.62 0.36 -9.78
CA PHE A 217 9.60 -0.15 -8.87
C PHE A 217 8.16 0.00 -9.40
N GLN A 218 7.99 0.28 -10.69
CA GLN A 218 6.66 0.52 -11.26
C GLN A 218 5.71 -0.68 -11.14
N THR A 219 6.23 -1.88 -10.96
CA THR A 219 5.45 -3.11 -10.89
C THR A 219 5.22 -3.64 -9.47
N LEU A 220 5.54 -2.85 -8.43
CA LEU A 220 5.29 -3.24 -7.04
C LEU A 220 3.82 -3.56 -6.77
N CYS A 221 2.91 -2.81 -7.37
CA CYS A 221 1.47 -3.02 -7.29
C CYS A 221 0.92 -3.27 -8.68
N GLY A 222 -0.17 -4.03 -8.75
CA GLY A 222 -0.77 -4.41 -10.01
C GLY A 222 -0.22 -5.73 -10.53
N MET A 223 -0.75 -6.17 -11.66
CA MET A 223 -0.29 -7.39 -12.34
C MET A 223 0.21 -7.07 -13.73
N THR A 224 1.39 -7.59 -14.09
CA THR A 224 1.94 -7.48 -15.44
C THR A 224 1.41 -8.59 -16.33
N ASP A 225 1.52 -8.42 -17.65
CA ASP A 225 1.21 -9.51 -18.61
C ASP A 225 2.00 -10.79 -18.29
N LYS A 226 3.27 -10.64 -17.98
CA LYS A 226 4.13 -11.78 -17.63
C LYS A 226 3.61 -12.51 -16.39
N GLU A 227 3.20 -11.78 -15.38
CA GLU A 227 2.66 -12.36 -14.15
C GLU A 227 1.33 -13.06 -14.40
N ILE A 228 0.47 -12.49 -15.24
CA ILE A 228 -0.80 -13.13 -15.62
C ILE A 228 -0.54 -14.48 -16.26
N HIS A 229 0.39 -14.57 -17.21
CA HIS A 229 0.73 -15.83 -17.85
C HIS A 229 1.40 -16.80 -16.87
N THR A 230 2.23 -16.31 -15.97
CA THR A 230 2.94 -17.17 -15.02
C THR A 230 2.01 -17.81 -13.99
N TYR A 231 1.08 -17.02 -13.43
CA TYR A 231 0.26 -17.47 -12.30
C TYR A 231 -1.14 -17.94 -12.67
N PHE A 232 -1.69 -17.52 -13.82
CA PHE A 232 -3.10 -17.70 -14.14
C PHE A 232 -3.33 -18.38 -15.49
N GLU A 233 -2.37 -19.17 -15.95
CA GLU A 233 -2.49 -19.86 -17.24
C GLU A 233 -3.68 -20.81 -17.26
N GLU A 234 -3.93 -21.55 -16.17
CA GLU A 234 -5.08 -22.46 -16.08
C GLU A 234 -6.43 -21.75 -16.25
N PRO A 235 -6.77 -20.70 -15.47
CA PRO A 235 -8.03 -19.99 -15.71
C PRO A 235 -8.11 -19.32 -17.08
N LEU A 236 -7.00 -18.88 -17.66
CA LEU A 236 -6.99 -18.34 -19.02
C LEU A 236 -7.43 -19.39 -20.04
N HIS A 237 -6.93 -20.63 -19.93
CA HIS A 237 -7.36 -21.73 -20.79
C HIS A 237 -8.83 -22.11 -20.55
N GLN A 238 -9.29 -22.08 -19.30
CA GLN A 238 -10.68 -22.38 -18.98
C GLN A 238 -11.64 -21.33 -19.57
N ILE A 239 -11.27 -20.06 -19.55
CA ILE A 239 -12.05 -18.99 -20.18
C ILE A 239 -12.10 -19.21 -21.70
N ALA A 240 -10.96 -19.54 -22.31
CA ALA A 240 -10.89 -19.83 -23.74
C ALA A 240 -11.87 -20.96 -24.11
N GLU A 241 -11.88 -22.02 -23.34
CA GLU A 241 -12.80 -23.14 -23.55
C GLU A 241 -14.24 -22.72 -23.36
N ASN A 242 -14.57 -21.99 -22.31
CA ASN A 242 -15.94 -21.53 -22.03
C ASN A 242 -16.52 -20.65 -23.14
N TYR A 243 -15.70 -19.78 -23.73
CA TYR A 243 -16.13 -18.87 -24.79
C TYR A 243 -15.93 -19.43 -26.19
N GLY A 244 -15.31 -20.61 -26.33
CA GLY A 244 -15.02 -21.17 -27.63
C GLY A 244 -14.03 -20.35 -28.47
N ILE A 245 -13.06 -19.71 -27.80
CA ILE A 245 -12.06 -18.84 -28.44
C ILE A 245 -10.65 -19.33 -28.09
N THR A 246 -9.65 -18.79 -28.77
CA THR A 246 -8.26 -19.16 -28.53
C THR A 246 -7.73 -18.50 -27.26
N TYR A 247 -6.65 -19.04 -26.71
CA TYR A 247 -5.92 -18.45 -25.59
C TYR A 247 -5.49 -17.02 -25.91
N ASP A 248 -4.96 -16.79 -27.11
CA ASP A 248 -4.52 -15.44 -27.51
C ASP A 248 -5.68 -14.44 -27.57
N GLU A 249 -6.85 -14.92 -28.00
CA GLU A 249 -8.06 -14.09 -28.02
C GLU A 249 -8.52 -13.72 -26.61
N VAL A 250 -8.40 -14.64 -25.65
CA VAL A 250 -8.69 -14.32 -24.22
C VAL A 250 -7.78 -13.20 -23.73
N CYS A 251 -6.49 -13.32 -24.00
CA CYS A 251 -5.50 -12.31 -23.58
C CYS A 251 -5.79 -10.96 -24.22
N LEU A 252 -6.19 -10.94 -25.49
CA LEU A 252 -6.56 -9.72 -26.19
C LEU A 252 -7.80 -9.07 -25.55
N ARG A 253 -8.82 -9.85 -25.24
CA ARG A 253 -10.05 -9.35 -24.59
C ARG A 253 -9.78 -8.82 -23.18
N LEU A 254 -8.92 -9.48 -22.42
CA LEU A 254 -8.50 -8.96 -21.09
C LEU A 254 -7.86 -7.60 -21.25
N LYS A 255 -6.99 -7.44 -22.22
CA LYS A 255 -6.31 -6.18 -22.48
C LYS A 255 -7.28 -5.09 -22.89
N GLU A 256 -8.25 -5.38 -23.74
CA GLU A 256 -9.26 -4.42 -24.18
C GLU A 256 -10.22 -4.01 -23.05
N ARG A 257 -10.62 -4.95 -22.18
CA ARG A 257 -11.61 -4.71 -21.13
C ARG A 257 -11.02 -4.14 -19.85
N TYR A 258 -9.83 -4.60 -19.48
CA TYR A 258 -9.17 -4.24 -18.22
C TYR A 258 -7.84 -3.57 -18.48
N ASP A 259 -7.75 -2.88 -19.64
CA ASP A 259 -6.51 -2.30 -20.13
C ASP A 259 -5.74 -1.63 -19.02
N GLY A 260 -4.50 -2.04 -18.96
CA GLY A 260 -3.62 -1.74 -17.89
C GLY A 260 -3.33 -0.26 -17.76
N TYR A 261 -3.14 0.14 -16.53
CA TYR A 261 -2.64 1.46 -16.23
C TYR A 261 -1.18 1.54 -16.67
N ARG A 262 -0.82 2.69 -17.22
CA ARG A 262 0.56 3.00 -17.57
C ARG A 262 0.92 4.29 -16.85
N PHE A 263 1.76 4.19 -15.83
CA PHE A 263 2.05 5.31 -14.94
C PHE A 263 3.24 6.15 -15.39
N ARG A 264 3.93 5.72 -16.46
CA ARG A 264 4.97 6.49 -17.09
C ARG A 264 4.98 6.20 -18.60
N GLN A 265 5.49 7.15 -19.39
CA GLN A 265 5.65 6.94 -20.83
C GLN A 265 6.60 5.76 -21.07
N ASN A 266 6.21 4.86 -21.97
CA ASN A 266 6.94 3.63 -22.27
C ASN A 266 7.10 2.67 -21.07
N GLY A 267 6.23 2.82 -20.04
CA GLY A 267 6.21 1.92 -18.90
C GLY A 267 5.47 0.62 -19.19
N THR A 268 5.61 -0.33 -18.28
CA THR A 268 4.88 -1.60 -18.33
C THR A 268 3.39 -1.37 -18.07
N ASN A 269 2.52 -2.01 -18.85
CA ASN A 269 1.09 -2.03 -18.58
C ASN A 269 0.81 -2.86 -17.31
N LEU A 270 -0.04 -2.31 -16.45
CA LEU A 270 -0.42 -2.95 -15.20
C LEU A 270 -1.93 -3.12 -15.15
N TYR A 271 -2.36 -4.33 -14.87
CA TYR A 271 -3.78 -4.64 -14.69
C TYR A 271 -4.18 -4.48 -13.24
N ASN A 272 -5.42 -4.03 -13.03
CA ASN A 272 -6.01 -3.96 -11.70
C ASN A 272 -6.26 -5.38 -11.16
N PRO A 273 -5.64 -5.78 -10.03
CA PRO A 273 -5.75 -7.14 -9.52
C PRO A 273 -7.18 -7.56 -9.19
N PHE A 274 -8.00 -6.64 -8.66
CA PHE A 274 -9.38 -6.95 -8.29
C PHE A 274 -10.20 -7.36 -9.51
N SER A 275 -10.08 -6.62 -10.60
CA SER A 275 -10.80 -6.92 -11.85
C SER A 275 -10.38 -8.26 -12.42
N LEU A 276 -9.08 -8.53 -12.47
CA LEU A 276 -8.55 -9.79 -12.99
C LEU A 276 -8.94 -10.98 -12.13
N LEU A 277 -8.79 -10.89 -10.81
CA LEU A 277 -9.11 -12.00 -9.92
C LEU A 277 -10.60 -12.36 -9.97
N ASN A 278 -11.48 -11.37 -10.08
CA ASN A 278 -12.90 -11.62 -10.27
C ASN A 278 -13.18 -12.33 -11.59
N THR A 279 -12.52 -11.93 -12.67
CA THR A 279 -12.64 -12.59 -13.98
C THR A 279 -12.18 -14.05 -13.92
N PHE A 280 -11.05 -14.30 -13.28
CA PHE A 280 -10.52 -15.67 -13.16
C PHE A 280 -11.41 -16.54 -12.28
N ARG A 281 -12.00 -15.99 -11.23
CA ARG A 281 -12.91 -16.73 -10.36
C ARG A 281 -14.20 -17.12 -11.09
N SER A 282 -14.80 -16.18 -11.81
CA SER A 282 -16.08 -16.38 -12.51
C SER A 282 -15.89 -17.10 -13.84
N LEU A 283 -14.68 -17.06 -14.41
CA LEU A 283 -14.36 -17.54 -15.77
C LEU A 283 -15.16 -16.81 -16.84
N GLU A 284 -15.56 -15.58 -16.55
CA GLU A 284 -16.35 -14.72 -17.42
C GLU A 284 -15.80 -13.30 -17.43
N PHE A 285 -15.92 -12.63 -18.58
CA PHE A 285 -15.63 -11.21 -18.68
C PHE A 285 -16.79 -10.43 -18.07
N GLY A 286 -16.49 -9.63 -17.04
CA GLY A 286 -17.50 -8.85 -16.34
C GLY A 286 -17.16 -7.36 -16.34
N SER A 287 -18.05 -6.58 -15.69
CA SER A 287 -17.91 -5.12 -15.58
C SER A 287 -17.16 -4.71 -14.30
N TYR A 288 -16.21 -5.52 -13.87
CA TYR A 288 -15.47 -5.31 -12.62
C TYR A 288 -14.67 -4.01 -12.59
N TRP A 289 -14.38 -3.45 -13.75
CA TRP A 289 -13.71 -2.16 -13.89
C TRP A 289 -14.46 -1.05 -13.13
N PHE A 290 -15.79 -1.00 -13.26
CA PHE A 290 -16.61 0.01 -12.61
C PHE A 290 -16.64 -0.15 -11.10
N GLU A 291 -16.49 -1.35 -10.59
CA GLU A 291 -16.47 -1.64 -9.14
C GLU A 291 -15.16 -1.20 -8.50
N THR A 292 -14.08 -1.14 -9.26
CA THR A 292 -12.75 -0.74 -8.79
C THR A 292 -12.39 0.68 -9.19
N GLY A 293 -13.17 1.30 -10.09
CA GLY A 293 -12.82 2.55 -10.75
C GLY A 293 -12.53 3.69 -9.80
N THR A 294 -11.39 4.33 -9.99
CA THR A 294 -11.09 5.63 -9.39
C THR A 294 -11.86 6.69 -10.19
N PRO A 295 -12.58 7.62 -9.53
CA PRO A 295 -13.26 8.70 -10.24
C PRO A 295 -12.31 9.43 -11.20
N THR A 296 -12.83 9.84 -12.37
CA THR A 296 -12.02 10.44 -13.43
C THR A 296 -11.20 11.63 -12.94
N TYR A 297 -11.78 12.49 -12.09
CA TYR A 297 -11.07 13.67 -11.58
C TYR A 297 -9.90 13.29 -10.67
N LEU A 298 -9.95 12.14 -9.99
CA LEU A 298 -8.86 11.65 -9.16
C LEU A 298 -7.73 11.06 -10.02
N VAL A 299 -8.06 10.43 -11.14
CA VAL A 299 -7.06 9.89 -12.06
C VAL A 299 -6.10 10.97 -12.54
N LYS A 300 -6.59 12.18 -12.77
CA LYS A 300 -5.77 13.32 -13.18
C LYS A 300 -4.79 13.80 -12.11
N LEU A 301 -5.01 13.41 -10.86
CA LEU A 301 -4.14 13.76 -9.72
C LEU A 301 -3.07 12.70 -9.45
N LEU A 302 -3.12 11.57 -10.12
CA LEU A 302 -2.09 10.52 -10.03
C LEU A 302 -0.79 10.95 -10.75
#